data_610e2994ed2830a3087416e226d488c7
#
_entry.id   610e2994ed2830a3087416e226d488c7
#
_cell.length_a   1.000
_cell.length_b   1.000
_cell.length_c   1.000
_cell.angle_alpha   90.00
_cell.angle_beta   90.00
_cell.angle_gamma   90.00
#
_symmetry.space_group_name_H-M   'P 1'
#
loop_
_entity.id
_entity.type
_entity.pdbx_description
1 polymer ?
#
loop_
_entity_poly.entity_id
_entity_poly.type
_entity_poly.pdbx_seq_one_letter_code
_entity_poly.pdbx_strand_id
1 'polypeptide(L)'
;MRYKLFLSVAVFALIGVTPTLLQAEWLTDLYFGAAITDGSEVKTDTYFPRESASEKTSYDPSFTFGGRIGYYLDVFHYLGLAWDLSYFQAESEKVDFSIVPFSLLFMLRWPLLISEDYPHGKIQPYLGGGPSLIYYDMNVDFRPAVSERISDWSFEDGWDFRAGLLWQFHTNFGIFGEYRYTHYKINYKDETEEWILGFEPRTSLKVQTTLETHHFLTGISFRF
;
A
#
# COMPACT_ATOMS: atom_id res chain seq x y z
N MET A 1 -13.03 19.05 3.52
CA MET A 1 -12.85 19.81 2.25
C MET A 1 -11.46 19.58 1.61
N ARG A 2 -10.63 18.64 2.08
CA ARG A 2 -9.25 18.37 1.64
C ARG A 2 -9.11 17.24 0.60
N TYR A 3 -10.14 16.42 0.43
CA TYR A 3 -10.09 15.24 -0.48
C TYR A 3 -10.14 15.55 -1.99
N LYS A 4 -10.63 16.77 -2.35
CA LYS A 4 -10.73 17.17 -3.76
C LYS A 4 -9.38 17.49 -4.41
N LEU A 5 -8.34 17.78 -3.61
CA LEU A 5 -7.02 18.15 -4.15
C LEU A 5 -6.20 16.91 -4.59
N PHE A 6 -6.34 15.78 -3.87
CA PHE A 6 -5.58 14.56 -4.18
C PHE A 6 -6.08 13.86 -5.46
N LEU A 7 -7.39 13.90 -5.71
CA LEU A 7 -7.95 13.29 -6.91
C LEU A 7 -7.55 14.03 -8.19
N SER A 8 -7.32 15.36 -8.11
CA SER A 8 -6.93 16.19 -9.26
C SER A 8 -5.46 16.00 -9.65
N VAL A 9 -4.57 15.70 -8.71
CA VAL A 9 -3.13 15.49 -9.00
C VAL A 9 -2.88 14.13 -9.67
N ALA A 10 -3.63 13.10 -9.29
CA ALA A 10 -3.51 11.76 -9.88
C ALA A 10 -3.97 11.70 -11.35
N VAL A 11 -4.92 12.55 -11.76
CA VAL A 11 -5.44 12.57 -13.14
C VAL A 11 -4.50 13.35 -14.09
N PHE A 12 -3.77 14.35 -13.62
CA PHE A 12 -2.89 15.17 -14.49
C PHE A 12 -1.56 14.51 -14.85
N ALA A 13 -1.10 13.50 -14.11
CA ALA A 13 0.12 12.75 -14.44
C ALA A 13 -0.04 11.79 -15.63
N LEU A 14 -1.26 11.56 -16.11
CA LEU A 14 -1.61 10.58 -17.15
C LEU A 14 -1.55 11.15 -18.59
N ILE A 15 -1.31 12.44 -18.81
CA ILE A 15 -1.54 13.08 -20.13
C ILE A 15 -0.28 13.75 -20.69
N GLY A 16 0.90 13.20 -20.53
CA GLY A 16 2.07 13.97 -20.97
C GLY A 16 3.28 13.29 -21.58
N VAL A 17 3.24 12.02 -21.91
CA VAL A 17 4.40 11.35 -22.52
C VAL A 17 4.03 10.77 -23.88
N THR A 18 4.39 11.50 -24.95
CA THR A 18 4.45 10.93 -26.31
C THR A 18 5.70 10.06 -26.42
N PRO A 19 5.58 8.74 -26.71
CA PRO A 19 6.75 7.88 -26.84
C PRO A 19 7.49 8.17 -28.13
N THR A 20 8.70 8.67 -28.05
CA THR A 20 9.65 8.68 -29.15
C THR A 20 10.56 7.47 -29.07
N LEU A 21 10.32 6.49 -29.97
CA LEU A 21 11.26 5.53 -30.58
C LEU A 21 12.39 4.93 -29.71
N LEU A 22 12.01 4.26 -28.62
CA LEU A 22 12.79 3.15 -28.04
C LEU A 22 11.74 2.12 -27.64
N GLN A 23 11.96 0.84 -27.93
CA GLN A 23 10.99 -0.26 -27.71
C GLN A 23 10.78 -0.60 -26.23
N ALA A 24 10.82 0.40 -25.41
CA ALA A 24 10.53 0.37 -24.01
C ALA A 24 9.03 0.22 -23.78
N GLU A 25 8.62 -0.72 -22.96
CA GLU A 25 7.20 -0.89 -22.65
C GLU A 25 6.87 -0.20 -21.34
N TRP A 26 6.10 0.87 -21.43
CA TRP A 26 5.47 1.49 -20.31
C TRP A 26 4.18 0.74 -19.93
N LEU A 27 3.90 0.69 -18.66
CA LEU A 27 2.64 0.14 -18.14
C LEU A 27 1.96 1.16 -17.23
N THR A 28 0.64 1.19 -17.32
CA THR A 28 -0.23 1.86 -16.35
C THR A 28 -1.34 0.91 -15.98
N ASP A 29 -1.42 0.58 -14.70
CA ASP A 29 -2.42 -0.34 -14.17
C ASP A 29 -3.36 0.40 -13.22
N LEU A 30 -4.65 0.07 -13.29
CA LEU A 30 -5.65 0.45 -12.31
C LEU A 30 -6.29 -0.82 -11.76
N TYR A 31 -6.44 -0.91 -10.45
CA TYR A 31 -6.91 -2.13 -9.81
C TYR A 31 -7.75 -1.86 -8.57
N PHE A 32 -8.50 -2.88 -8.21
CA PHE A 32 -9.28 -2.94 -6.97
C PHE A 32 -9.38 -4.39 -6.49
N GLY A 33 -9.82 -4.57 -5.25
CA GLY A 33 -9.98 -5.90 -4.67
C GLY A 33 -10.27 -5.90 -3.19
N ALA A 34 -9.98 -7.01 -2.55
CA ALA A 34 -10.14 -7.20 -1.12
C ALA A 34 -8.78 -7.24 -0.42
N ALA A 35 -8.73 -6.65 0.77
CA ALA A 35 -7.60 -6.72 1.70
C ALA A 35 -8.05 -7.48 2.96
N ILE A 36 -7.25 -8.45 3.38
CA ILE A 36 -7.45 -9.25 4.58
C ILE A 36 -6.21 -9.05 5.44
N THR A 37 -6.37 -8.34 6.55
CA THR A 37 -5.27 -8.07 7.49
C THR A 37 -5.29 -9.11 8.60
N ASP A 38 -4.15 -9.75 8.82
CA ASP A 38 -4.00 -10.70 9.90
C ASP A 38 -4.07 -10.02 11.26
N GLY A 39 -4.60 -10.73 12.24
CA GLY A 39 -4.68 -10.24 13.61
C GLY A 39 -3.29 -9.95 14.16
N SER A 40 -3.07 -8.73 14.63
CA SER A 40 -1.80 -8.27 15.17
C SER A 40 -1.82 -8.13 16.69
N GLU A 41 -0.64 -8.22 17.30
CA GLU A 41 -0.44 -7.91 18.70
C GLU A 41 -0.12 -6.42 18.86
N VAL A 42 -1.03 -5.68 19.48
CA VAL A 42 -0.83 -4.27 19.80
C VAL A 42 -0.19 -4.17 21.16
N LYS A 43 1.04 -3.67 21.23
CA LYS A 43 1.77 -3.41 22.47
C LYS A 43 1.66 -1.94 22.80
N THR A 44 1.12 -1.66 23.98
CA THR A 44 0.99 -0.31 24.50
C THR A 44 1.81 -0.20 25.77
N ASP A 45 2.80 0.68 25.77
CA ASP A 45 3.61 1.01 26.95
C ASP A 45 3.27 2.44 27.40
N THR A 46 2.76 2.59 28.63
CA THR A 46 2.56 3.89 29.27
C THR A 46 3.64 4.12 30.35
N TYR A 47 4.17 5.34 30.45
CA TYR A 47 5.25 5.64 31.39
C TYR A 47 4.75 6.01 32.79
N PHE A 48 3.48 6.47 32.93
CA PHE A 48 2.85 6.77 34.23
C PHE A 48 1.33 6.51 34.21
N PRO A 49 0.78 5.56 35.00
CA PRO A 49 1.51 4.48 35.67
C PRO A 49 2.18 3.57 34.63
N ARG A 50 3.31 2.95 34.99
CA ARG A 50 4.02 2.05 34.07
C ARG A 50 3.20 0.77 33.91
N GLU A 51 2.40 0.75 32.85
CA GLU A 51 1.59 -0.41 32.46
C GLU A 51 1.97 -0.80 31.05
N SER A 52 2.21 -2.07 30.84
CA SER A 52 2.40 -2.66 29.51
C SER A 52 1.20 -3.56 29.26
N ALA A 53 0.41 -3.24 28.24
CA ALA A 53 -0.69 -4.06 27.79
C ALA A 53 -0.34 -4.64 26.42
N SER A 54 -0.68 -5.91 26.22
CA SER A 54 -0.63 -6.56 24.92
C SER A 54 -2.00 -7.16 24.63
N GLU A 55 -2.61 -6.71 23.54
CA GLU A 55 -3.92 -7.20 23.13
C GLU A 55 -3.85 -7.69 21.67
N LYS A 56 -4.44 -8.84 21.44
CA LYS A 56 -4.53 -9.40 20.09
C LYS A 56 -5.79 -8.84 19.42
N THR A 57 -5.59 -8.11 18.33
CA THR A 57 -6.66 -7.48 17.55
C THR A 57 -6.85 -8.25 16.25
N SER A 58 -8.09 -8.52 15.86
CA SER A 58 -8.45 -9.05 14.55
C SER A 58 -9.10 -7.94 13.72
N TYR A 59 -8.84 -7.95 12.42
CA TYR A 59 -9.35 -6.96 11.47
C TYR A 59 -10.37 -7.59 10.54
N ASP A 60 -11.38 -6.81 10.16
CA ASP A 60 -12.35 -7.20 9.17
C ASP A 60 -11.78 -7.07 7.74
N PRO A 61 -12.22 -7.93 6.79
CA PRO A 61 -11.85 -7.77 5.39
C PRO A 61 -12.32 -6.43 4.85
N SER A 62 -11.45 -5.73 4.14
CA SER A 62 -11.73 -4.39 3.62
C SER A 62 -11.56 -4.31 2.10
N PHE A 63 -12.03 -3.21 1.54
CA PHE A 63 -11.83 -2.90 0.13
C PHE A 63 -10.48 -2.22 -0.07
N THR A 64 -9.79 -2.57 -1.17
CA THR A 64 -8.54 -1.96 -1.59
C THR A 64 -8.63 -1.53 -3.05
N PHE A 65 -7.98 -0.41 -3.39
CA PHE A 65 -7.84 0.07 -4.77
C PHE A 65 -6.54 0.84 -4.93
N GLY A 66 -6.08 0.95 -6.16
CA GLY A 66 -4.85 1.67 -6.44
C GLY A 66 -4.50 1.74 -7.91
N GLY A 67 -3.31 2.30 -8.16
CA GLY A 67 -2.75 2.43 -9.49
C GLY A 67 -1.24 2.24 -9.46
N ARG A 68 -0.72 1.73 -10.58
CA ARG A 68 0.68 1.47 -10.79
C ARG A 68 1.12 2.04 -12.12
N ILE A 69 2.30 2.67 -12.14
CA ILE A 69 3.00 3.10 -13.36
C ILE A 69 4.37 2.44 -13.34
N GLY A 70 4.75 1.81 -14.44
CA GLY A 70 6.02 1.11 -14.53
C GLY A 70 6.58 1.07 -15.93
N TYR A 71 7.78 0.54 -16.00
CA TYR A 71 8.59 0.47 -17.20
C TYR A 71 9.38 -0.82 -17.23
N TYR A 72 9.25 -1.59 -18.32
CA TYR A 72 10.08 -2.75 -18.59
C TYR A 72 11.27 -2.37 -19.46
N LEU A 73 12.46 -2.88 -19.09
CA LEU A 73 13.73 -2.52 -19.73
C LEU A 73 13.82 -3.12 -21.12
N ASP A 74 14.34 -2.35 -22.09
CA ASP A 74 14.53 -2.81 -23.47
C ASP A 74 15.50 -3.97 -23.58
N VAL A 75 16.61 -3.89 -22.86
CA VAL A 75 17.68 -4.91 -22.90
C VAL A 75 17.26 -6.21 -22.19
N PHE A 76 16.43 -6.09 -21.16
CA PHE A 76 15.95 -7.20 -20.36
C PHE A 76 14.43 -7.12 -20.24
N HIS A 77 13.70 -7.55 -21.29
CA HIS A 77 12.22 -7.49 -21.39
C HIS A 77 11.46 -8.17 -20.24
N TYR A 78 12.20 -8.96 -19.45
CA TYR A 78 11.65 -9.67 -18.26
C TYR A 78 11.67 -8.79 -17.02
N LEU A 79 12.54 -7.77 -16.98
CA LEU A 79 12.78 -6.95 -15.81
C LEU A 79 12.16 -5.57 -15.98
N GLY A 80 11.54 -5.06 -14.92
CA GLY A 80 10.94 -3.75 -14.89
C GLY A 80 11.01 -3.11 -13.50
N LEU A 81 10.69 -1.83 -13.49
CA LEU A 81 10.50 -1.03 -12.27
C LEU A 81 9.12 -0.41 -12.32
N ALA A 82 8.45 -0.33 -11.18
CA ALA A 82 7.16 0.30 -11.09
C ALA A 82 6.99 1.08 -9.78
N TRP A 83 6.25 2.17 -9.84
CA TRP A 83 5.71 2.88 -8.69
C TRP A 83 4.24 2.52 -8.54
N ASP A 84 3.86 2.29 -7.31
CA ASP A 84 2.51 1.90 -6.95
C ASP A 84 1.99 2.77 -5.82
N LEU A 85 0.76 3.22 -5.95
CA LEU A 85 0.03 3.96 -4.93
C LEU A 85 -1.31 3.28 -4.74
N SER A 86 -1.63 2.93 -3.50
CA SER A 86 -2.90 2.28 -3.17
C SER A 86 -3.52 2.83 -1.90
N TYR A 87 -4.72 2.37 -1.61
CA TYR A 87 -5.47 2.66 -0.40
C TYR A 87 -6.16 1.39 0.08
N PHE A 88 -6.13 1.14 1.38
CA PHE A 88 -6.95 0.15 2.05
C PHE A 88 -7.19 0.54 3.51
N GLN A 89 -8.13 -0.14 4.14
CA GLN A 89 -8.45 0.05 5.55
C GLN A 89 -8.18 -1.24 6.32
N ALA A 90 -7.80 -1.11 7.58
CA ALA A 90 -7.78 -2.21 8.53
C ALA A 90 -8.66 -1.79 9.71
N GLU A 91 -9.88 -2.30 9.73
CA GLU A 91 -10.90 -1.93 10.69
C GLU A 91 -11.05 -3.00 11.75
N SER A 92 -11.14 -2.59 13.01
CA SER A 92 -11.42 -3.45 14.14
C SER A 92 -12.39 -2.76 15.11
N GLU A 93 -12.92 -3.49 16.10
CA GLU A 93 -13.83 -2.90 17.10
C GLU A 93 -13.27 -1.71 17.89
N LYS A 94 -11.93 -1.58 17.95
CA LYS A 94 -11.26 -0.57 18.79
C LYS A 94 -10.36 0.39 18.03
N VAL A 95 -9.83 -0.02 16.88
CA VAL A 95 -8.83 0.75 16.14
C VAL A 95 -9.10 0.61 14.66
N ASP A 96 -9.25 1.74 13.98
CA ASP A 96 -9.40 1.80 12.54
C ASP A 96 -8.17 2.47 11.93
N PHE A 97 -7.54 1.78 10.98
CA PHE A 97 -6.43 2.30 10.20
C PHE A 97 -6.88 2.59 8.77
N SER A 98 -6.62 3.80 8.29
CA SER A 98 -6.65 4.14 6.87
C SER A 98 -5.21 4.23 6.37
N ILE A 99 -4.84 3.37 5.41
CA ILE A 99 -3.44 3.18 5.01
C ILE A 99 -3.29 3.49 3.52
N VAL A 100 -2.31 4.33 3.20
CA VAL A 100 -1.94 4.72 1.84
C VAL A 100 -0.48 4.32 1.60
N PRO A 101 -0.20 3.13 1.07
CA PRO A 101 1.14 2.73 0.70
C PRO A 101 1.59 3.37 -0.61
N PHE A 102 2.87 3.74 -0.65
CA PHE A 102 3.61 4.08 -1.85
C PHE A 102 4.79 3.11 -1.97
N SER A 103 4.76 2.25 -2.97
CA SER A 103 5.75 1.18 -3.15
C SER A 103 6.61 1.41 -4.39
N LEU A 104 7.90 1.13 -4.27
CA LEU A 104 8.81 0.99 -5.40
C LEU A 104 9.05 -0.50 -5.65
N LEU A 105 8.61 -0.98 -6.81
CA LEU A 105 8.58 -2.41 -7.13
C LEU A 105 9.62 -2.75 -8.19
N PHE A 106 10.39 -3.79 -7.93
CA PHE A 106 11.12 -4.54 -8.95
C PHE A 106 10.18 -5.59 -9.53
N MET A 107 9.98 -5.57 -10.84
CA MET A 107 9.05 -6.45 -11.55
C MET A 107 9.81 -7.47 -12.38
N LEU A 108 9.35 -8.72 -12.35
CA LEU A 108 9.85 -9.80 -13.18
C LEU A 108 8.66 -10.46 -13.88
N ARG A 109 8.68 -10.53 -15.21
CA ARG A 109 7.61 -11.17 -16.00
C ARG A 109 8.14 -12.29 -16.89
N TRP A 110 7.26 -13.22 -17.23
CA TRP A 110 7.51 -14.29 -18.19
C TRP A 110 6.52 -14.18 -19.35
N PRO A 111 6.94 -13.67 -20.53
CA PRO A 111 6.08 -13.58 -21.70
C PRO A 111 5.78 -14.97 -22.27
N LEU A 112 4.51 -15.31 -22.34
CA LEU A 112 4.01 -16.54 -22.95
C LEU A 112 3.11 -16.18 -24.15
N LEU A 113 2.99 -17.09 -25.13
CA LEU A 113 2.19 -16.91 -26.34
C LEU A 113 2.60 -15.64 -27.12
N ILE A 114 3.89 -15.55 -27.41
CA ILE A 114 4.47 -14.45 -28.18
C ILE A 114 4.01 -14.57 -29.64
N SER A 115 3.58 -13.44 -30.24
CA SER A 115 3.19 -13.33 -31.66
C SER A 115 3.54 -11.94 -32.16
N GLU A 116 3.34 -11.69 -33.46
CA GLU A 116 3.54 -10.35 -34.06
C GLU A 116 2.62 -9.31 -33.43
N ASP A 117 1.37 -9.67 -33.09
CA ASP A 117 0.42 -8.80 -32.40
C ASP A 117 0.73 -8.60 -30.91
N TYR A 118 1.44 -9.57 -30.29
CA TYR A 118 1.78 -9.59 -28.88
C TYR A 118 3.26 -9.89 -28.67
N PRO A 119 4.18 -8.97 -29.02
CA PRO A 119 5.62 -9.21 -28.97
C PRO A 119 6.14 -9.44 -27.54
N HIS A 120 5.43 -8.92 -26.55
CA HIS A 120 5.74 -9.12 -25.13
C HIS A 120 4.93 -10.25 -24.47
N GLY A 121 4.23 -11.07 -25.28
CA GLY A 121 3.43 -12.21 -24.83
C GLY A 121 1.98 -11.84 -24.51
N LYS A 122 1.06 -12.68 -24.98
CA LYS A 122 -0.39 -12.52 -24.72
C LYS A 122 -0.76 -12.84 -23.27
N ILE A 123 -0.02 -13.75 -22.63
CA ILE A 123 -0.16 -14.14 -21.24
C ILE A 123 1.18 -13.87 -20.55
N GLN A 124 1.16 -13.15 -19.46
CA GLN A 124 2.36 -12.74 -18.73
C GLN A 124 2.19 -13.01 -17.22
N PRO A 125 2.60 -14.19 -16.73
CA PRO A 125 2.84 -14.33 -15.31
C PRO A 125 3.92 -13.36 -14.84
N TYR A 126 3.74 -12.76 -13.68
CA TYR A 126 4.72 -11.83 -13.14
C TYR A 126 4.85 -11.95 -11.62
N LEU A 127 6.02 -11.54 -11.14
CA LEU A 127 6.30 -11.30 -9.73
C LEU A 127 6.76 -9.86 -9.56
N GLY A 128 6.47 -9.30 -8.41
CA GLY A 128 6.95 -7.98 -8.03
C GLY A 128 7.32 -7.94 -6.56
N GLY A 129 8.20 -7.04 -6.19
CA GLY A 129 8.49 -6.81 -4.78
C GLY A 129 9.42 -5.65 -4.57
N GLY A 130 9.33 -5.04 -3.38
CA GLY A 130 10.19 -3.92 -3.03
C GLY A 130 9.79 -3.19 -1.76
N PRO A 131 10.52 -2.13 -1.42
CA PRO A 131 10.23 -1.30 -0.25
C PRO A 131 8.96 -0.48 -0.46
N SER A 132 8.26 -0.23 0.63
CA SER A 132 7.05 0.57 0.66
C SER A 132 7.12 1.62 1.77
N LEU A 133 6.72 2.84 1.45
CA LEU A 133 6.49 3.93 2.38
C LEU A 133 5.00 4.02 2.66
N ILE A 134 4.61 4.21 3.91
CA ILE A 134 3.20 4.31 4.27
C ILE A 134 2.85 5.66 4.86
N TYR A 135 1.70 6.17 4.45
CA TYR A 135 0.93 7.16 5.20
C TYR A 135 -0.23 6.45 5.87
N TYR A 136 -0.42 6.68 7.15
CA TYR A 136 -1.56 6.13 7.88
C TYR A 136 -2.28 7.19 8.71
N ASP A 137 -3.58 6.98 8.86
CA ASP A 137 -4.47 7.72 9.73
C ASP A 137 -5.12 6.70 10.66
N MET A 138 -4.94 6.85 11.95
CA MET A 138 -5.42 5.93 12.96
C MET A 138 -6.49 6.60 13.80
N ASN A 139 -7.66 5.97 13.89
CA ASN A 139 -8.70 6.35 14.85
C ASN A 139 -8.73 5.32 15.98
N VAL A 140 -8.60 5.78 17.20
CA VAL A 140 -8.64 4.93 18.38
C VAL A 140 -9.87 5.29 19.20
N ASP A 141 -10.71 4.29 19.48
CA ASP A 141 -11.92 4.45 20.28
C ASP A 141 -11.78 3.73 21.63
N PHE A 142 -11.34 4.45 22.62
CA PHE A 142 -11.23 3.96 24.01
C PHE A 142 -12.42 4.46 24.86
N ARG A 143 -13.64 4.39 24.36
CA ARG A 143 -14.79 4.77 25.18
C ARG A 143 -14.91 3.88 26.44
N PRO A 144 -15.13 4.49 27.66
CA PRO A 144 -15.66 5.83 27.90
C PRO A 144 -14.61 6.95 28.07
N ALA A 145 -13.31 6.70 27.93
CA ALA A 145 -12.30 7.67 28.35
C ALA A 145 -11.85 8.66 27.27
N VAL A 146 -11.48 8.22 26.07
CA VAL A 146 -10.90 9.08 25.02
C VAL A 146 -11.26 8.54 23.63
N SER A 147 -11.60 9.45 22.69
CA SER A 147 -11.63 9.17 21.27
C SER A 147 -10.65 10.15 20.61
N GLU A 148 -9.53 9.68 20.15
CA GLU A 148 -8.50 10.52 19.55
C GLU A 148 -8.15 10.03 18.15
N ARG A 149 -8.00 11.00 17.23
CA ARG A 149 -7.57 10.74 15.85
C ARG A 149 -6.11 11.13 15.70
N ILE A 150 -5.31 10.17 15.34
CA ILE A 150 -3.88 10.32 15.13
C ILE A 150 -3.61 10.15 13.64
N SER A 151 -2.97 11.15 13.04
CA SER A 151 -2.51 11.07 11.65
C SER A 151 -1.01 11.25 11.62
N ASP A 152 -0.30 10.30 11.07
CA ASP A 152 1.16 10.36 10.99
C ASP A 152 1.67 9.86 9.63
N TRP A 153 2.78 10.49 9.18
CA TRP A 153 3.58 10.03 8.05
C TRP A 153 4.79 9.30 8.60
N SER A 154 4.79 7.98 8.45
CA SER A 154 5.92 7.19 8.87
C SER A 154 6.69 6.64 7.68
N PHE A 155 8.03 6.80 7.71
CA PHE A 155 8.96 6.13 6.80
C PHE A 155 9.40 4.81 7.43
N GLU A 156 8.44 4.03 7.90
CA GLU A 156 8.74 2.77 8.53
C GLU A 156 9.02 1.69 7.49
N ASP A 157 9.79 0.67 7.91
CA ASP A 157 10.18 -0.46 7.08
C ASP A 157 8.96 -1.26 6.61
N GLY A 158 8.53 -0.99 5.40
CA GLY A 158 7.44 -1.70 4.75
C GLY A 158 7.93 -2.47 3.54
N TRP A 159 7.37 -3.64 3.33
CA TRP A 159 7.64 -4.49 2.18
C TRP A 159 6.36 -4.85 1.46
N ASP A 160 6.46 -4.90 0.14
CA ASP A 160 5.37 -5.24 -0.75
C ASP A 160 5.84 -6.35 -1.69
N PHE A 161 5.12 -7.48 -1.72
CA PHE A 161 5.39 -8.60 -2.60
C PHE A 161 4.13 -8.95 -3.39
N ARG A 162 4.30 -9.24 -4.67
CA ARG A 162 3.19 -9.48 -5.60
C ARG A 162 3.46 -10.65 -6.50
N ALA A 163 2.39 -11.39 -6.82
CA ALA A 163 2.37 -12.42 -7.84
C ALA A 163 1.08 -12.31 -8.64
N GLY A 164 1.18 -12.26 -9.96
CA GLY A 164 0.00 -12.04 -10.79
C GLY A 164 0.10 -12.66 -12.18
N LEU A 165 -1.01 -12.60 -12.87
CA LEU A 165 -1.15 -13.06 -14.24
C LEU A 165 -1.86 -11.96 -15.04
N LEU A 166 -1.18 -11.43 -16.06
CA LEU A 166 -1.77 -10.52 -17.04
C LEU A 166 -2.19 -11.29 -18.28
N TRP A 167 -3.37 -11.01 -18.77
CA TRP A 167 -3.86 -11.45 -20.07
C TRP A 167 -4.15 -10.22 -20.94
N GLN A 168 -3.38 -10.06 -22.02
CA GLN A 168 -3.62 -9.03 -23.04
C GLN A 168 -4.67 -9.53 -24.02
N PHE A 169 -5.80 -8.85 -24.09
CA PHE A 169 -6.87 -9.11 -25.06
C PHE A 169 -6.81 -8.13 -26.25
N HIS A 170 -6.05 -7.07 -26.14
CA HIS A 170 -5.74 -6.09 -27.18
C HIS A 170 -4.26 -5.67 -27.06
N THR A 171 -3.66 -5.19 -28.15
CA THR A 171 -2.25 -4.78 -28.20
C THR A 171 -1.84 -3.87 -27.04
N ASN A 172 -2.70 -2.92 -26.65
CA ASN A 172 -2.43 -1.96 -25.59
C ASN A 172 -3.20 -2.22 -24.30
N PHE A 173 -4.12 -3.19 -24.26
CA PHE A 173 -4.98 -3.42 -23.09
C PHE A 173 -4.93 -4.87 -22.63
N GLY A 174 -4.91 -5.03 -21.34
CA GLY A 174 -5.03 -6.32 -20.69
C GLY A 174 -5.83 -6.22 -19.39
N ILE A 175 -6.19 -7.38 -18.89
CA ILE A 175 -6.73 -7.56 -17.55
C ILE A 175 -5.79 -8.44 -16.75
N PHE A 176 -5.74 -8.23 -15.44
CA PHE A 176 -4.90 -9.04 -14.60
C PHE A 176 -5.59 -9.43 -13.30
N GLY A 177 -5.14 -10.55 -12.74
CA GLY A 177 -5.39 -10.96 -11.37
C GLY A 177 -4.06 -10.99 -10.61
N GLU A 178 -4.04 -10.46 -9.39
CA GLU A 178 -2.83 -10.31 -8.58
C GLU A 178 -3.12 -10.69 -7.13
N TYR A 179 -2.23 -11.44 -6.54
CA TYR A 179 -2.09 -11.57 -5.10
C TYR A 179 -0.97 -10.65 -4.65
N ARG A 180 -1.22 -9.86 -3.59
CA ARG A 180 -0.27 -8.96 -2.96
C ARG A 180 -0.18 -9.27 -1.48
N TYR A 181 1.04 -9.29 -0.94
CA TYR A 181 1.32 -9.37 0.48
C TYR A 181 2.07 -8.13 0.90
N THR A 182 1.60 -7.49 1.96
CA THR A 182 2.25 -6.30 2.54
C THR A 182 2.56 -6.53 4.01
N HIS A 183 3.73 -6.06 4.42
CA HIS A 183 4.21 -6.13 5.80
C HIS A 183 4.67 -4.74 6.23
N TYR A 184 3.98 -4.16 7.22
CA TYR A 184 4.27 -2.84 7.77
C TYR A 184 4.47 -2.91 9.26
N LYS A 185 5.52 -2.24 9.76
CA LYS A 185 5.77 -2.05 11.19
C LYS A 185 5.33 -0.64 11.54
N ILE A 186 4.36 -0.49 12.40
CA ILE A 186 3.89 0.79 12.90
C ILE A 186 4.45 1.00 14.30
N ASN A 187 5.24 2.06 14.49
CA ASN A 187 5.81 2.46 15.76
C ASN A 187 5.40 3.89 16.05
N TYR A 188 4.30 4.07 16.73
CA TYR A 188 3.85 5.38 17.17
C TYR A 188 4.41 5.71 18.54
N LYS A 189 4.96 6.93 18.69
CA LYS A 189 5.40 7.49 19.96
C LYS A 189 4.80 8.86 20.10
N ASP A 190 4.00 9.06 21.11
CA ASP A 190 3.55 10.38 21.52
C ASP A 190 4.27 10.78 22.82
N GLU A 191 4.91 11.95 22.79
CA GLU A 191 5.51 12.58 23.96
C GLU A 191 4.72 13.86 24.23
N THR A 192 3.59 13.71 24.92
CA THR A 192 2.77 14.89 25.29
C THR A 192 3.36 15.54 26.52
N GLU A 193 4.00 16.70 26.36
CA GLU A 193 4.37 17.61 27.45
C GLU A 193 3.17 18.50 27.83
N GLU A 194 2.15 17.97 28.50
CA GLU A 194 1.13 18.81 29.11
C GLU A 194 1.55 19.23 30.53
N TRP A 195 1.80 20.54 30.71
CA TRP A 195 2.02 21.18 32.00
C TRP A 195 0.70 21.29 32.77
N ILE A 196 0.34 20.31 33.58
CA ILE A 196 -0.78 20.40 34.49
C ILE A 196 -0.27 20.66 35.91
N LEU A 197 -0.48 21.90 36.39
CA LEU A 197 -0.26 22.30 37.79
C LEU A 197 1.18 22.13 38.34
N GLY A 198 2.21 22.36 37.51
CA GLY A 198 3.59 22.43 38.00
C GLY A 198 4.25 21.06 38.30
N PHE A 199 3.60 19.99 37.99
CA PHE A 199 4.19 18.64 37.94
C PHE A 199 4.37 18.25 36.46
N GLU A 200 5.54 17.71 36.11
CA GLU A 200 5.79 17.15 34.78
C GLU A 200 5.22 15.72 34.71
N PRO A 201 4.00 15.47 34.23
CA PRO A 201 3.60 14.13 33.86
C PRO A 201 4.10 13.90 32.43
N ARG A 202 5.26 13.31 32.25
CA ARG A 202 5.67 12.72 30.96
C ARG A 202 4.83 11.48 30.75
N THR A 203 3.66 11.63 30.17
CA THR A 203 2.91 10.50 29.67
C THR A 203 3.40 10.24 28.26
N SER A 204 4.36 9.38 28.07
CA SER A 204 4.71 8.91 26.74
C SER A 204 3.90 7.65 26.46
N LEU A 205 3.07 7.74 25.43
CA LEU A 205 2.36 6.59 24.86
C LEU A 205 3.20 6.03 23.72
N LYS A 206 3.60 4.76 23.84
CA LYS A 206 4.26 4.03 22.76
C LYS A 206 3.34 2.91 22.30
N VAL A 207 2.93 2.98 21.03
CA VAL A 207 2.15 1.93 20.37
C VAL A 207 3.00 1.26 19.32
N GLN A 208 3.15 -0.06 19.41
CA GLN A 208 3.86 -0.87 18.42
C GLN A 208 2.93 -1.95 17.90
N THR A 209 2.81 -2.03 16.59
CA THR A 209 2.05 -3.09 15.93
C THR A 209 2.68 -3.46 14.59
N THR A 210 2.44 -4.68 14.15
CA THR A 210 2.85 -5.15 12.82
C THR A 210 1.59 -5.52 12.06
N LEU A 211 1.41 -4.93 10.87
CA LEU A 211 0.28 -5.24 10.00
C LEU A 211 0.78 -6.11 8.85
N GLU A 212 0.23 -7.31 8.76
CA GLU A 212 0.42 -8.23 7.64
C GLU A 212 -0.90 -8.33 6.89
N THR A 213 -0.90 -7.93 5.61
CA THR A 213 -2.13 -7.85 4.84
C THR A 213 -2.00 -8.61 3.52
N HIS A 214 -2.97 -9.46 3.26
CA HIS A 214 -3.14 -10.23 2.04
C HIS A 214 -4.18 -9.54 1.16
N HIS A 215 -3.80 -9.18 -0.08
CA HIS A 215 -4.72 -8.55 -1.02
C HIS A 215 -4.97 -9.47 -2.21
N PHE A 216 -6.23 -9.55 -2.64
CA PHE A 216 -6.66 -10.23 -3.85
C PHE A 216 -7.20 -9.18 -4.80
N LEU A 217 -6.48 -8.92 -5.88
CA LEU A 217 -6.69 -7.78 -6.76
C LEU A 217 -7.06 -8.23 -8.16
N THR A 218 -7.84 -7.41 -8.83
CA THR A 218 -8.06 -7.49 -10.28
C THR A 218 -8.01 -6.09 -10.86
N GLY A 219 -7.61 -5.98 -12.11
CA GLY A 219 -7.46 -4.66 -12.71
C GLY A 219 -7.30 -4.67 -14.21
N ILE A 220 -7.17 -3.46 -14.75
CA ILE A 220 -6.93 -3.20 -16.17
C ILE A 220 -5.51 -2.67 -16.29
N SER A 221 -4.78 -3.19 -17.28
CA SER A 221 -3.43 -2.76 -17.63
C SER A 221 -3.44 -2.10 -19.00
N PHE A 222 -2.87 -0.92 -19.09
CA PHE A 222 -2.59 -0.22 -20.33
C PHE A 222 -1.08 -0.28 -20.62
N ARG A 223 -0.73 -0.66 -21.87
CA ARG A 223 0.65 -0.86 -22.35
C ARG A 223 0.93 0.04 -23.54
N PHE A 224 2.09 0.70 -23.56
CA PHE A 224 2.50 1.60 -24.66
C PHE A 224 4.01 1.81 -24.73
#